data_12f213a54865c6a711a86a95950ab8e3
#
_entry.id   12f213a54865c6a711a86a95950ab8e3
#
_cell.length_a   1.000
_cell.length_b   1.000
_cell.length_c   1.000
_cell.angle_alpha   90.00
_cell.angle_beta   90.00
_cell.angle_gamma   90.00
#
_symmetry.space_group_name_H-M   'P 1'
#
loop_
_entity.id
_entity.type
_entity.pdbx_description
1 polymer ?
#
loop_
_entity_poly.entity_id
_entity_poly.type
_entity_poly.pdbx_seq_one_letter_code
_entity_poly.pdbx_strand_id
1 'polypeptide(L)'
;MEKDTAAAESRSIFIVTGRVQGVGFRPHVYRVALSCCLCGSVRNTDRGVRIEVQGAASSIERFALRLRADLPPLARISSLEREDVPFDPSLPESFVIEESAPEGGAKGILVSPDMAMCGRCLADMLDPADRRFGYAFTNCTDCGPRYSITRSLPYDRPFTSMACFPL
;
A
#
# COMPACT_ATOMS: atom_id res chain seq x y z
N MET A 1 -37.48 10.08 19.98
CA MET A 1 -36.13 10.73 19.90
C MET A 1 -35.13 9.66 20.33
N GLU A 2 -34.71 8.84 19.35
CA GLU A 2 -33.63 7.89 19.57
C GLU A 2 -32.34 8.70 19.69
N LYS A 3 -31.63 8.53 20.79
CA LYS A 3 -30.25 9.02 20.95
C LYS A 3 -29.41 8.32 19.92
N ASP A 4 -28.91 9.09 18.95
CA ASP A 4 -27.78 8.72 18.10
C ASP A 4 -26.67 8.24 19.05
N THR A 5 -26.46 6.93 19.08
CA THR A 5 -25.35 6.34 19.82
C THR A 5 -24.12 6.71 19.00
N ALA A 6 -23.40 7.74 19.38
CA ALA A 6 -22.14 8.12 18.79
C ALA A 6 -21.29 6.86 18.70
N ALA A 7 -21.02 6.42 17.48
CA ALA A 7 -20.22 5.22 17.25
C ALA A 7 -18.89 5.42 17.97
N ALA A 8 -18.52 4.46 18.84
CA ALA A 8 -17.28 4.55 19.61
C ALA A 8 -16.11 4.75 18.65
N GLU A 9 -15.42 5.88 18.79
CA GLU A 9 -14.22 6.17 18.02
C GLU A 9 -13.09 5.27 18.49
N SER A 10 -12.38 4.70 17.57
CA SER A 10 -11.31 3.74 17.81
C SER A 10 -10.14 4.03 16.90
N ARG A 11 -8.95 3.56 17.29
CA ARG A 11 -7.74 3.62 16.50
C ARG A 11 -7.04 2.28 16.51
N SER A 12 -6.57 1.83 15.37
CA SER A 12 -5.83 0.57 15.23
C SER A 12 -4.64 0.74 14.33
N ILE A 13 -3.58 0.02 14.67
CA ILE A 13 -2.37 -0.11 13.87
C ILE A 13 -2.34 -1.52 13.30
N PHE A 14 -2.13 -1.63 11.98
CA PHE A 14 -1.93 -2.90 11.30
C PHE A 14 -0.50 -3.00 10.79
N ILE A 15 0.14 -4.13 11.04
CA ILE A 15 1.41 -4.51 10.42
C ILE A 15 1.13 -5.65 9.45
N VAL A 16 1.38 -5.40 8.18
CA VAL A 16 1.09 -6.35 7.11
C VAL A 16 2.39 -6.82 6.49
N THR A 17 2.62 -8.13 6.51
CA THR A 17 3.80 -8.74 5.91
C THR A 17 3.46 -9.58 4.69
N GLY A 18 4.47 -9.95 3.91
CA GLY A 18 4.31 -10.72 2.68
C GLY A 18 4.75 -9.93 1.45
N ARG A 19 4.18 -10.25 0.29
CA ARG A 19 4.41 -9.50 -0.94
C ARG A 19 3.42 -8.34 -1.02
N VAL A 20 3.74 -7.26 -0.30
CA VAL A 20 2.88 -6.08 -0.12
C VAL A 20 3.56 -4.76 -0.49
N GLN A 21 4.82 -4.80 -0.94
CA GLN A 21 5.52 -3.61 -1.41
C GLN A 21 5.75 -3.69 -2.93
N GLY A 22 5.64 -2.54 -3.60
CA GLY A 22 5.81 -2.43 -5.05
C GLY A 22 4.65 -3.02 -5.89
N VAL A 23 3.64 -3.59 -5.29
CA VAL A 23 2.52 -4.31 -5.94
C VAL A 23 1.19 -3.55 -5.89
N GLY A 24 1.23 -2.22 -5.74
CA GLY A 24 0.02 -1.39 -5.66
C GLY A 24 -0.71 -1.48 -4.31
N PHE A 25 -0.09 -2.04 -3.28
CA PHE A 25 -0.76 -2.28 -1.99
C PHE A 25 -1.06 -0.98 -1.23
N ARG A 26 -0.14 0.01 -1.15
CA ARG A 26 -0.41 1.31 -0.51
C ARG A 26 -1.59 2.05 -1.17
N PRO A 27 -1.68 2.20 -2.50
CA PRO A 27 -2.87 2.75 -3.17
C PRO A 27 -4.15 1.95 -2.91
N HIS A 28 -4.06 0.62 -2.77
CA HIS A 28 -5.19 -0.22 -2.41
C HIS A 28 -5.68 0.10 -0.99
N VAL A 29 -4.78 0.11 0.00
CA VAL A 29 -5.08 0.49 1.40
C VAL A 29 -5.77 1.85 1.46
N TYR A 30 -5.21 2.84 0.75
CA TYR A 30 -5.77 4.20 0.67
C TYR A 30 -7.23 4.20 0.20
N ARG A 31 -7.53 3.50 -0.92
CA ARG A 31 -8.90 3.43 -1.44
C ARG A 31 -9.86 2.74 -0.47
N VAL A 32 -9.41 1.66 0.18
CA VAL A 32 -10.24 0.93 1.15
C VAL A 32 -10.51 1.80 2.37
N ALA A 33 -9.51 2.50 2.90
CA ALA A 33 -9.67 3.40 4.05
C ALA A 33 -10.67 4.53 3.75
N LEU A 34 -10.54 5.21 2.61
CA LEU A 34 -11.49 6.24 2.20
C LEU A 34 -12.91 5.69 2.05
N SER A 35 -13.08 4.50 1.46
CA SER A 35 -14.40 3.88 1.30
C SER A 35 -15.04 3.44 2.64
N CYS A 36 -14.24 3.34 3.69
CA CYS A 36 -14.68 3.07 5.05
C CYS A 36 -14.80 4.33 5.92
N CYS A 37 -14.57 5.53 5.35
CA CYS A 37 -14.58 6.81 6.07
C CYS A 37 -13.60 6.81 7.26
N LEU A 38 -12.39 6.29 7.05
CA LEU A 38 -11.32 6.27 8.04
C LEU A 38 -10.27 7.33 7.72
N CYS A 39 -9.71 7.94 8.75
CA CYS A 39 -8.51 8.75 8.68
C CYS A 39 -7.28 7.95 9.13
N GLY A 40 -6.08 8.50 8.90
CA GLY A 40 -4.83 7.87 9.26
C GLY A 40 -3.81 7.82 8.13
N SER A 41 -2.96 6.79 8.12
CA SER A 41 -1.88 6.71 7.16
C SER A 41 -1.46 5.29 6.78
N VAL A 42 -0.74 5.18 5.67
CA VAL A 42 -0.07 3.95 5.24
C VAL A 42 1.33 4.26 4.76
N ARG A 43 2.32 3.47 5.22
CA ARG A 43 3.71 3.56 4.75
C ARG A 43 4.37 2.18 4.63
N ASN A 44 5.40 2.11 3.79
CA ASN A 44 6.29 0.97 3.78
C ASN A 44 7.32 1.08 4.92
N THR A 45 7.64 -0.05 5.51
CA THR A 45 8.71 -0.20 6.49
C THR A 45 9.61 -1.36 6.10
N ASP A 46 10.71 -1.56 6.79
CA ASP A 46 11.58 -2.74 6.61
C ASP A 46 10.95 -4.05 7.14
N ARG A 47 9.85 -3.96 7.89
CA ARG A 47 9.07 -5.11 8.37
C ARG A 47 7.90 -5.49 7.46
N GLY A 48 7.45 -4.58 6.60
CA GLY A 48 6.26 -4.75 5.78
C GLY A 48 5.58 -3.43 5.48
N VAL A 49 4.26 -3.39 5.59
CA VAL A 49 3.45 -2.17 5.46
C VAL A 49 2.80 -1.89 6.81
N ARG A 50 3.05 -0.70 7.36
CA ARG A 50 2.37 -0.17 8.52
C ARG A 50 1.17 0.65 8.06
N ILE A 51 0.02 0.35 8.63
CA ILE A 51 -1.23 1.05 8.38
C ILE A 51 -1.76 1.53 9.72
N GLU A 52 -2.10 2.79 9.81
CA GLU A 52 -2.76 3.37 10.97
C GLU A 52 -4.12 3.89 10.54
N VAL A 53 -5.17 3.47 11.23
CA VAL A 53 -6.54 3.88 10.94
C VAL A 53 -7.25 4.34 12.19
N GLN A 54 -8.06 5.39 12.05
CA GLN A 54 -8.88 5.94 13.12
C GLN A 54 -10.27 6.29 12.59
N GLY A 55 -11.30 6.03 13.41
CA GLY A 55 -12.70 6.29 13.10
C GLY A 55 -13.64 5.38 13.86
N ALA A 56 -14.85 5.19 13.36
CA ALA A 56 -15.83 4.31 14.02
C ALA A 56 -15.31 2.85 14.07
N ALA A 57 -15.47 2.19 15.21
CA ALA A 57 -15.02 0.80 15.39
C ALA A 57 -15.56 -0.14 14.30
N SER A 58 -16.84 0.00 13.92
CA SER A 58 -17.45 -0.78 12.84
C SER A 58 -16.82 -0.53 11.46
N SER A 59 -16.32 0.69 11.22
CA SER A 59 -15.57 1.04 10.01
C SER A 59 -14.19 0.38 9.97
N ILE A 60 -13.52 0.28 11.11
CA ILE A 60 -12.22 -0.42 11.22
C ILE A 60 -12.39 -1.92 10.97
N GLU A 61 -13.44 -2.54 11.50
CA GLU A 61 -13.75 -3.96 11.22
C GLU A 61 -14.01 -4.18 9.72
N ARG A 62 -14.83 -3.34 9.11
CA ARG A 62 -15.11 -3.39 7.66
C ARG A 62 -13.84 -3.19 6.83
N PHE A 63 -12.98 -2.28 7.24
CA PHE A 63 -11.67 -2.06 6.62
C PHE A 63 -10.81 -3.32 6.66
N ALA A 64 -10.68 -3.96 7.82
CA ALA A 64 -9.88 -5.17 8.00
C ALA A 64 -10.34 -6.33 7.11
N LEU A 65 -11.65 -6.49 6.93
CA LEU A 65 -12.22 -7.49 6.02
C LEU A 65 -11.93 -7.15 4.55
N ARG A 66 -12.17 -5.90 4.12
CA ARG A 66 -11.98 -5.48 2.75
C ARG A 66 -10.51 -5.42 2.32
N LEU A 67 -9.62 -5.13 3.28
CA LEU A 67 -8.18 -5.12 3.02
C LEU A 67 -7.68 -6.46 2.45
N ARG A 68 -8.31 -7.57 2.82
CA ARG A 68 -7.97 -8.93 2.35
C ARG A 68 -8.78 -9.37 1.12
N ALA A 69 -9.99 -8.85 0.95
CA ALA A 69 -10.91 -9.32 -0.09
C ALA A 69 -10.51 -8.88 -1.50
N ASP A 70 -10.08 -7.62 -1.65
CA ASP A 70 -9.88 -6.96 -2.94
C ASP A 70 -8.40 -6.69 -3.25
N LEU A 71 -7.51 -7.63 -2.93
CA LEU A 71 -6.07 -7.47 -3.08
C LEU A 71 -5.66 -7.18 -4.54
N PRO A 72 -4.67 -6.29 -4.75
CA PRO A 72 -4.02 -6.16 -6.06
C PRO A 72 -3.50 -7.51 -6.57
N PRO A 73 -3.48 -7.76 -7.89
CA PRO A 73 -3.23 -9.09 -8.47
C PRO A 73 -1.95 -9.77 -7.97
N LEU A 74 -0.89 -9.00 -7.74
CA LEU A 74 0.41 -9.51 -7.28
C LEU A 74 0.58 -9.49 -5.76
N ALA A 75 -0.29 -8.80 -5.03
CA ALA A 75 -0.20 -8.72 -3.58
C ALA A 75 -0.53 -10.07 -2.93
N ARG A 76 0.21 -10.40 -1.88
CA ARG A 76 -0.03 -11.58 -1.03
C ARG A 76 0.28 -11.20 0.40
N ILE A 77 -0.70 -11.30 1.27
CA ILE A 77 -0.54 -11.10 2.72
C ILE A 77 -0.14 -12.43 3.34
N SER A 78 1.02 -12.45 4.00
CA SER A 78 1.49 -13.59 4.80
C SER A 78 1.00 -13.49 6.24
N SER A 79 1.11 -12.30 6.86
CA SER A 79 0.52 -12.01 8.17
C SER A 79 -0.12 -10.63 8.18
N LEU A 80 -1.11 -10.48 9.03
CA LEU A 80 -1.76 -9.21 9.36
C LEU A 80 -1.94 -9.19 10.87
N GLU A 81 -1.10 -8.43 11.53
CA GLU A 81 -1.17 -8.16 12.96
C GLU A 81 -1.94 -6.87 13.18
N ARG A 82 -2.78 -6.83 14.23
CA ARG A 82 -3.54 -5.64 14.62
C ARG A 82 -3.27 -5.37 16.08
N GLU A 83 -3.06 -4.10 16.38
CA GLU A 83 -2.97 -3.56 17.72
C GLU A 83 -3.97 -2.41 17.85
N ASP A 84 -4.87 -2.50 18.81
CA ASP A 84 -5.78 -1.42 19.13
C ASP A 84 -5.08 -0.45 20.10
N VAL A 85 -5.07 0.83 19.73
CA VAL A 85 -4.37 1.88 20.46
C VAL A 85 -5.33 3.00 20.85
N PRO A 86 -4.99 3.84 21.83
CA PRO A 86 -5.84 4.96 22.24
C PRO A 86 -6.13 5.89 21.04
N PHE A 87 -7.37 6.38 21.00
CA PHE A 87 -7.78 7.43 20.05
C PHE A 87 -6.88 8.67 20.20
N ASP A 88 -6.49 9.28 19.09
CA ASP A 88 -5.64 10.46 19.06
C ASP A 88 -6.32 11.60 18.32
N PRO A 89 -6.87 12.60 19.04
CA PRO A 89 -7.58 13.71 18.42
C PRO A 89 -6.65 14.67 17.63
N SER A 90 -5.33 14.49 17.72
CA SER A 90 -4.36 15.30 16.98
C SER A 90 -4.10 14.78 15.57
N LEU A 91 -4.54 13.57 15.23
CA LEU A 91 -4.38 13.02 13.89
C LEU A 91 -5.23 13.80 12.87
N PRO A 92 -4.69 14.00 11.64
CA PRO A 92 -5.46 14.63 10.56
C PRO A 92 -6.74 13.84 10.25
N GLU A 93 -7.83 14.55 9.91
CA GLU A 93 -9.09 13.95 9.48
C GLU A 93 -9.04 13.33 8.07
N SER A 94 -7.86 13.21 7.50
CA SER A 94 -7.62 12.63 6.18
C SER A 94 -6.81 11.34 6.28
N PHE A 95 -6.92 10.49 5.25
CA PHE A 95 -6.04 9.35 5.08
C PHE A 95 -4.92 9.70 4.10
N VAL A 96 -3.66 9.39 4.42
CA VAL A 96 -2.51 9.75 3.60
C VAL A 96 -1.58 8.56 3.32
N ILE A 97 -0.88 8.62 2.19
CA ILE A 97 0.24 7.71 1.90
C ILE A 97 1.52 8.44 2.31
N GLU A 98 2.17 7.95 3.34
CA GLU A 98 3.44 8.51 3.84
C GLU A 98 4.65 7.97 3.07
N GLU A 99 5.77 8.69 3.19
CA GLU A 99 7.06 8.20 2.74
C GLU A 99 7.48 6.94 3.51
N SER A 100 8.25 6.10 2.84
CA SER A 100 8.77 4.88 3.46
C SER A 100 9.80 5.20 4.53
N ALA A 101 9.71 4.54 5.68
CA ALA A 101 10.63 4.72 6.79
C ALA A 101 11.04 3.36 7.38
N PRO A 102 12.34 3.14 7.68
CA PRO A 102 12.78 1.95 8.39
C PRO A 102 12.30 2.02 9.86
N GLU A 103 11.86 0.88 10.40
CA GLU A 103 11.45 0.73 11.80
C GLU A 103 12.37 -0.20 12.61
N GLY A 104 13.45 -0.69 11.98
CA GLY A 104 14.46 -1.52 12.66
C GLY A 104 13.92 -2.88 13.11
N GLY A 105 13.53 -3.75 12.19
CA GLY A 105 12.93 -5.03 12.52
C GLY A 105 13.42 -6.22 11.68
N ALA A 106 13.01 -7.42 12.07
CA ALA A 106 13.29 -8.64 11.33
C ALA A 106 12.59 -8.62 9.96
N LYS A 107 13.28 -9.09 8.94
CA LYS A 107 12.87 -9.06 7.53
C LYS A 107 11.57 -9.87 7.30
N GLY A 108 10.44 -9.17 7.18
CA GLY A 108 9.12 -9.77 6.83
C GLY A 108 8.66 -9.47 5.40
N ILE A 109 9.51 -8.83 4.58
CA ILE A 109 9.16 -8.39 3.23
C ILE A 109 9.59 -9.45 2.21
N LEU A 110 8.65 -9.86 1.37
CA LEU A 110 8.93 -10.64 0.18
C LEU A 110 9.04 -9.69 -1.02
N VAL A 111 10.24 -9.56 -1.57
CA VAL A 111 10.45 -8.83 -2.82
C VAL A 111 9.80 -9.63 -3.96
N SER A 112 9.05 -8.95 -4.82
CA SER A 112 8.44 -9.59 -5.97
C SER A 112 9.52 -10.15 -6.91
N PRO A 113 9.33 -11.37 -7.47
CA PRO A 113 10.19 -11.85 -8.54
C PRO A 113 10.06 -10.93 -9.77
N ASP A 114 10.98 -11.08 -10.70
CA ASP A 114 10.87 -10.40 -11.99
C ASP A 114 9.62 -10.90 -12.73
N MET A 115 8.81 -9.94 -13.18
CA MET A 115 7.57 -10.21 -13.90
C MET A 115 7.67 -9.67 -15.33
N ALA A 116 7.04 -10.36 -16.26
CA ALA A 116 6.85 -9.84 -17.61
C ALA A 116 5.98 -8.57 -17.59
N MET A 117 6.18 -7.70 -18.56
CA MET A 117 5.32 -6.54 -18.78
C MET A 117 3.86 -6.99 -18.95
N CYS A 118 2.93 -6.33 -18.29
CA CYS A 118 1.50 -6.64 -18.44
C CYS A 118 0.94 -6.10 -19.76
N GLY A 119 -0.20 -6.66 -20.20
CA GLY A 119 -0.83 -6.27 -21.47
C GLY A 119 -1.17 -4.78 -21.57
N ARG A 120 -1.52 -4.11 -20.46
CA ARG A 120 -1.79 -2.66 -20.46
C ARG A 120 -0.51 -1.86 -20.73
N CYS A 121 0.58 -2.16 -20.05
CA CYS A 121 1.86 -1.48 -20.29
C CYS A 121 2.41 -1.78 -21.70
N LEU A 122 2.15 -2.97 -22.22
CA LEU A 122 2.50 -3.30 -23.61
C LEU A 122 1.68 -2.47 -24.60
N ALA A 123 0.38 -2.33 -24.36
CA ALA A 123 -0.49 -1.49 -25.18
C ALA A 123 -0.03 -0.01 -25.16
N ASP A 124 0.22 0.57 -23.97
CA ASP A 124 0.74 1.94 -23.83
C ASP A 124 2.07 2.12 -24.60
N MET A 125 2.97 1.12 -24.54
CA MET A 125 4.26 1.18 -25.22
C MET A 125 4.14 1.08 -26.75
N LEU A 126 3.11 0.41 -27.26
CA LEU A 126 2.90 0.21 -28.70
C LEU A 126 1.96 1.25 -29.31
N ASP A 127 1.26 2.05 -28.52
CA ASP A 127 0.35 3.09 -29.01
C ASP A 127 1.13 4.37 -29.36
N PRO A 128 1.20 4.76 -30.65
CA PRO A 128 1.87 5.99 -31.06
C PRO A 128 1.29 7.27 -30.43
N ALA A 129 0.05 7.24 -29.92
CA ALA A 129 -0.59 8.36 -29.25
C ALA A 129 -0.30 8.43 -27.75
N ASP A 130 0.26 7.37 -27.15
CA ASP A 130 0.61 7.37 -25.73
C ASP A 130 1.97 8.02 -25.47
N ARG A 131 2.09 8.75 -24.38
CA ARG A 131 3.35 9.41 -23.94
C ARG A 131 4.50 8.41 -23.71
N ARG A 132 4.19 7.13 -23.52
CA ARG A 132 5.14 6.04 -23.27
C ARG A 132 5.49 5.26 -24.56
N PHE A 133 5.05 5.73 -25.72
CA PHE A 133 5.33 5.07 -26.99
C PHE A 133 6.83 4.80 -27.16
N GLY A 134 7.17 3.54 -27.41
CA GLY A 134 8.57 3.11 -27.57
C GLY A 134 9.44 3.15 -26.31
N TYR A 135 8.89 3.49 -25.13
CA TYR A 135 9.68 3.56 -23.90
C TYR A 135 9.83 2.18 -23.26
N ALA A 136 11.02 1.59 -23.38
CA ALA A 136 11.31 0.22 -22.96
C ALA A 136 11.16 -0.03 -21.45
N PHE A 137 11.19 1.02 -20.61
CA PHE A 137 11.02 0.91 -19.15
C PHE A 137 9.59 1.15 -18.68
N THR A 138 8.62 1.14 -19.60
CA THR A 138 7.20 1.26 -19.25
C THR A 138 6.78 0.13 -18.31
N ASN A 139 6.23 0.50 -17.17
CA ASN A 139 5.71 -0.43 -16.17
C ASN A 139 4.62 0.23 -15.32
N CYS A 140 3.85 -0.58 -14.60
CA CYS A 140 2.83 -0.13 -13.65
C CYS A 140 2.98 -0.87 -12.32
N THR A 141 2.12 -0.54 -11.35
CA THR A 141 2.12 -1.19 -10.03
C THR A 141 1.82 -2.69 -10.08
N ASP A 142 1.22 -3.19 -11.17
CA ASP A 142 0.90 -4.61 -11.32
C ASP A 142 2.08 -5.42 -11.92
N CYS A 143 2.93 -4.82 -12.75
CA CYS A 143 4.05 -5.51 -13.39
C CYS A 143 5.42 -4.86 -13.15
N GLY A 144 5.45 -3.71 -12.46
CA GLY A 144 6.68 -2.94 -12.25
C GLY A 144 7.66 -3.48 -11.23
N PRO A 145 7.21 -4.10 -10.12
CA PRO A 145 8.15 -4.60 -9.14
C PRO A 145 9.03 -5.70 -9.70
N ARG A 146 10.34 -5.58 -9.46
CA ARG A 146 11.33 -6.54 -9.94
C ARG A 146 12.40 -6.76 -8.89
N TYR A 147 12.73 -8.00 -8.65
CA TYR A 147 13.84 -8.38 -7.78
C TYR A 147 15.17 -7.83 -8.30
N SER A 148 15.43 -7.97 -9.60
CA SER A 148 16.69 -7.61 -10.23
C SER A 148 17.04 -6.12 -10.16
N ILE A 149 16.06 -5.23 -9.98
CA ILE A 149 16.33 -3.78 -9.86
C ILE A 149 16.41 -3.31 -8.41
N THR A 150 16.06 -4.13 -7.43
CA THR A 150 16.02 -3.74 -6.01
C THR A 150 17.44 -3.63 -5.46
N ARG A 151 17.78 -2.49 -4.88
CA ARG A 151 19.07 -2.25 -4.19
C ARG A 151 18.95 -2.41 -2.68
N SER A 152 17.83 -1.91 -2.11
CA SER A 152 17.56 -2.01 -0.67
C SER A 152 16.06 -1.96 -0.41
N LEU A 153 15.67 -2.26 0.84
CA LEU A 153 14.31 -2.11 1.34
C LEU A 153 14.22 -0.88 2.25
N PRO A 154 13.05 -0.30 2.39
CA PRO A 154 11.75 -0.63 1.77
C PRO A 154 11.73 -0.45 0.26
N TYR A 155 10.85 -1.21 -0.44
CA TYR A 155 10.77 -1.15 -1.90
C TYR A 155 10.15 0.17 -2.36
N ASP A 156 10.97 1.10 -2.74
CA ASP A 156 10.59 2.36 -3.37
C ASP A 156 11.61 2.73 -4.45
N ARG A 157 11.18 3.57 -5.40
CA ARG A 157 12.01 3.95 -6.55
C ARG A 157 13.41 4.45 -6.19
N PRO A 158 13.63 5.31 -5.19
CA PRO A 158 14.97 5.75 -4.79
C PRO A 158 15.91 4.60 -4.40
N PHE A 159 15.34 3.48 -3.95
CA PHE A 159 16.08 2.28 -3.55
C PHE A 159 16.20 1.22 -4.64
N THR A 160 15.99 1.61 -5.90
CA THR A 160 16.12 0.76 -7.07
C THR A 160 17.18 1.29 -8.05
N SER A 161 17.65 0.44 -8.97
CA SER A 161 18.50 0.87 -10.07
C SER A 161 17.81 1.82 -11.06
N MET A 162 16.48 1.95 -10.97
CA MET A 162 15.65 2.80 -11.83
C MET A 162 15.48 4.23 -11.29
N ALA A 163 16.14 4.59 -10.20
CA ALA A 163 16.01 5.92 -9.58
C ALA A 163 16.34 7.08 -10.53
N CYS A 164 17.28 6.88 -11.45
CA CYS A 164 17.74 7.91 -12.39
C CYS A 164 16.93 8.00 -13.70
N PHE A 165 16.01 7.06 -13.97
CA PHE A 165 15.20 7.08 -15.19
C PHE A 165 13.90 7.86 -14.99
N PRO A 166 13.42 8.61 -16.01
CA PRO A 166 12.10 9.26 -15.93
C PRO A 166 10.95 8.25 -15.86
N LEU A 167 9.79 8.71 -15.36
CA LEU A 167 8.52 7.96 -15.31
C LEU A 167 7.57 8.45 -16.38
#